data_1a986272583123a552f4f8c3c4fe9352
#
_entry.id   1a986272583123a552f4f8c3c4fe9352
#
_cell.length_a   1.000
_cell.length_b   1.000
_cell.length_c   1.000
_cell.angle_alpha   90.00
_cell.angle_beta   90.00
_cell.angle_gamma   90.00
#
_symmetry.space_group_name_H-M   'P 1'
#
loop_
_entity.id
_entity.type
_entity.pdbx_description
1 polymer ?
#
loop_
_entity_poly.entity_id
_entity_poly.type
_entity_poly.pdbx_seq_one_letter_code
_entity_poly.pdbx_strand_id
1 'polypeptide(L)'
;MVRTGPANQVDAELALDMLDAIPPCSGAKGRPRHRPKRFQGDGAYGIRAIIAAVVQRRVRSLLAPFGKARTRHGSGLGKTRYVVERSLSWMSNFRRLKLCYECFGEHFQAFHELAASLICANRIEQLSLDDKGF
;
A
#
# COMPACT_ATOMS: atom_id res chain seq x y z
N MET A 1 4.08 -6.31 1.14
CA MET A 1 3.59 -6.98 -0.08
C MET A 1 3.39 -5.93 -1.14
N VAL A 2 3.90 -6.16 -2.33
CA VAL A 2 3.79 -5.30 -3.52
C VAL A 2 3.26 -6.18 -4.65
N ARG A 3 2.41 -5.64 -5.52
CA ARG A 3 2.02 -6.29 -6.77
C ARG A 3 2.13 -5.32 -7.92
N THR A 4 2.57 -5.83 -9.06
CA THR A 4 2.56 -5.14 -10.34
C THR A 4 1.50 -5.79 -11.23
N GLY A 5 0.85 -5.00 -12.05
CA GLY A 5 -0.11 -5.48 -13.04
C GLY A 5 0.25 -4.99 -14.44
N PRO A 6 -0.35 -5.56 -15.49
CA PRO A 6 -0.20 -5.04 -16.83
C PRO A 6 -0.78 -3.64 -16.93
N ALA A 7 -0.18 -2.79 -17.76
CA ALA A 7 -0.55 -1.37 -17.86
C ALA A 7 -2.00 -1.10 -18.31
N ASN A 8 -2.67 -2.10 -18.89
CA ASN A 8 -4.07 -2.05 -19.31
C ASN A 8 -5.06 -2.51 -18.22
N GLN A 9 -4.57 -3.01 -17.08
CA GLN A 9 -5.43 -3.41 -15.96
C GLN A 9 -5.62 -2.23 -15.00
N VAL A 10 -6.85 -2.05 -14.54
CA VAL A 10 -7.16 -1.01 -13.55
C VAL A 10 -6.66 -1.45 -12.17
N ASP A 11 -5.78 -0.67 -11.56
CA ASP A 11 -5.20 -0.96 -10.24
C ASP A 11 -6.26 -1.23 -9.16
N ALA A 12 -7.44 -0.64 -9.32
CA ALA A 12 -8.55 -0.81 -8.40
C ALA A 12 -9.07 -2.26 -8.32
N GLU A 13 -8.92 -3.05 -9.39
CA GLU A 13 -9.32 -4.46 -9.42
C GLU A 13 -8.41 -5.33 -8.57
N LEU A 14 -7.11 -5.03 -8.57
CA LEU A 14 -6.10 -5.73 -7.77
C LEU A 14 -6.18 -5.40 -6.27
N ALA A 15 -6.84 -4.31 -5.91
CA ALA A 15 -6.85 -3.81 -4.54
C ALA A 15 -7.50 -4.78 -3.54
N LEU A 16 -8.57 -5.46 -3.95
CA LEU A 16 -9.28 -6.42 -3.09
C LEU A 16 -8.48 -7.70 -2.92
N ASP A 17 -7.87 -8.20 -3.98
CA ASP A 17 -7.00 -9.37 -3.95
C ASP A 17 -5.78 -9.14 -3.05
N MET A 18 -5.18 -7.96 -3.17
CA MET A 18 -4.09 -7.55 -2.29
C MET A 18 -4.52 -7.44 -0.83
N LEU A 19 -5.73 -6.93 -0.57
CA LEU A 19 -6.26 -6.82 0.78
C LEU A 19 -6.49 -8.20 1.42
N ASP A 20 -6.98 -9.16 0.64
CA ASP A 20 -7.23 -10.54 1.10
C ASP A 20 -5.93 -11.35 1.24
N ALA A 21 -4.90 -11.02 0.48
CA ALA A 21 -3.60 -11.66 0.51
C ALA A 21 -2.63 -11.13 1.60
N ILE A 22 -3.07 -10.18 2.45
CA ILE A 22 -2.23 -9.68 3.55
C ILE A 22 -1.92 -10.83 4.52
N PRO A 23 -0.63 -11.14 4.75
CA PRO A 23 -0.25 -12.19 5.69
C PRO A 23 -0.61 -11.79 7.12
N PRO A 24 -0.74 -12.77 8.04
CA PRO A 24 -0.99 -12.48 9.44
C PRO A 24 0.16 -11.69 10.03
N CYS A 25 -0.14 -10.50 10.53
CA CYS A 25 0.83 -9.65 11.21
C CYS A 25 0.71 -9.85 12.71
N SER A 26 1.76 -10.41 13.33
CA SER A 26 1.94 -10.51 14.77
C SER A 26 2.89 -9.40 15.26
N GLY A 27 2.76 -8.99 16.48
CA GLY A 27 3.63 -7.93 17.05
C GLY A 27 3.09 -7.42 18.39
N ALA A 28 1.84 -7.76 18.71
CA ALA A 28 1.24 -7.47 19.99
C ALA A 28 0.62 -8.75 20.57
N LYS A 29 0.45 -8.81 21.90
CA LYS A 29 -0.28 -9.91 22.55
C LYS A 29 -1.68 -10.05 21.92
N GLY A 30 -2.05 -11.26 21.52
CA GLY A 30 -3.35 -11.59 20.96
C GLY A 30 -3.28 -12.26 19.57
N ARG A 31 -4.46 -12.45 18.96
CA ARG A 31 -4.57 -13.10 17.65
C ARG A 31 -3.92 -12.24 16.56
N PRO A 32 -3.08 -12.82 15.69
CA PRO A 32 -2.50 -12.11 14.55
C PRO A 32 -3.58 -11.45 13.69
N ARG A 33 -3.30 -10.25 13.22
CA ARG A 33 -4.23 -9.49 12.36
C ARG A 33 -3.96 -9.81 10.91
N HIS A 34 -5.01 -10.17 10.17
CA HIS A 34 -4.98 -10.40 8.73
C HIS A 34 -5.50 -9.19 7.93
N ARG A 35 -6.03 -8.17 8.61
CA ARG A 35 -6.69 -7.04 7.95
C ARG A 35 -6.22 -5.72 8.52
N PRO A 36 -5.97 -4.72 7.66
CA PRO A 36 -5.62 -3.39 8.12
C PRO A 36 -6.84 -2.73 8.80
N LYS A 37 -6.58 -1.78 9.68
CA LYS A 37 -7.66 -0.99 10.30
C LYS A 37 -8.34 -0.05 9.29
N ARG A 38 -7.59 0.42 8.30
CA ARG A 38 -8.02 1.42 7.32
C ARG A 38 -7.50 1.05 5.95
N PHE A 39 -8.31 1.31 4.94
CA PHE A 39 -7.94 1.21 3.54
C PHE A 39 -8.03 2.61 2.91
N GLN A 40 -6.97 3.07 2.31
CA GLN A 40 -6.87 4.37 1.66
C GLN A 40 -6.34 4.20 0.25
N GLY A 41 -6.93 4.90 -0.70
CA GLY A 41 -6.51 4.97 -2.09
C GLY A 41 -6.78 6.35 -2.66
N ASP A 42 -6.39 6.56 -3.89
CA ASP A 42 -6.73 7.77 -4.64
C ASP A 42 -8.18 7.73 -5.16
N GLY A 43 -8.56 8.72 -5.96
CA GLY A 43 -9.91 8.82 -6.50
C GLY A 43 -10.30 7.67 -7.43
N ALA A 44 -9.33 6.98 -8.06
CA ALA A 44 -9.59 5.86 -8.94
C ALA A 44 -10.18 4.65 -8.19
N TYR A 45 -9.83 4.49 -6.91
CA TYR A 45 -10.38 3.44 -6.05
C TYR A 45 -11.78 3.78 -5.50
N GLY A 46 -12.31 4.97 -5.76
CA GLY A 46 -13.58 5.46 -5.24
C GLY A 46 -14.84 4.81 -5.84
N ILE A 47 -14.72 3.66 -6.45
CA ILE A 47 -15.80 2.88 -7.05
C ILE A 47 -16.68 2.31 -5.93
N ARG A 48 -18.00 2.51 -6.04
CA ARG A 48 -18.96 2.08 -5.00
C ARG A 48 -18.83 0.59 -4.64
N ALA A 49 -18.63 -0.28 -5.63
CA ALA A 49 -18.44 -1.71 -5.41
C ALA A 49 -17.21 -2.00 -4.55
N ILE A 50 -16.08 -1.32 -4.80
CA ILE A 50 -14.85 -1.47 -4.03
C ILE A 50 -15.04 -0.97 -2.60
N ILE A 51 -15.67 0.20 -2.43
CA ILE A 51 -15.98 0.73 -1.10
C ILE A 51 -16.84 -0.26 -0.30
N ALA A 52 -17.89 -0.81 -0.91
CA ALA A 52 -18.75 -1.79 -0.27
C ALA A 52 -17.99 -3.08 0.10
N ALA A 53 -17.17 -3.60 -0.82
CA ALA A 53 -16.36 -4.79 -0.60
C ALA A 53 -15.32 -4.62 0.52
N VAL A 54 -14.71 -3.44 0.65
CA VAL A 54 -13.79 -3.10 1.74
C VAL A 54 -14.52 -3.05 3.08
N VAL A 55 -15.70 -2.43 3.12
CA VAL A 55 -16.54 -2.36 4.34
C VAL A 55 -17.03 -3.75 4.77
N GLN A 56 -17.45 -4.61 3.83
CA GLN A 56 -17.83 -6.00 4.10
C GLN A 56 -16.71 -6.80 4.78
N ARG A 57 -15.44 -6.48 4.45
CA ARG A 57 -14.26 -7.06 5.08
C ARG A 57 -13.96 -6.47 6.47
N ARG A 58 -14.85 -5.63 7.01
CA ARG A 58 -14.68 -4.92 8.29
C ARG A 58 -13.45 -4.01 8.33
N VAL A 59 -13.06 -3.48 7.18
CA VAL A 59 -12.00 -2.50 7.04
C VAL A 59 -12.62 -1.12 6.85
N ARG A 60 -12.14 -0.13 7.59
CA ARG A 60 -12.63 1.25 7.43
C ARG A 60 -12.13 1.81 6.09
N SER A 61 -13.04 2.08 5.19
CA SER A 61 -12.71 2.74 3.92
C SER A 61 -12.50 4.25 4.14
N LEU A 62 -11.39 4.75 3.61
CA LEU A 62 -11.07 6.18 3.50
C LEU A 62 -11.07 6.61 2.02
N LEU A 63 -11.75 5.86 1.16
CA LEU A 63 -11.91 6.18 -0.25
C LEU A 63 -12.96 7.26 -0.43
N ALA A 64 -12.66 8.26 -1.26
CA ALA A 64 -13.65 9.24 -1.69
C ALA A 64 -14.48 8.63 -2.83
N PRO A 65 -15.82 8.65 -2.77
CA PRO A 65 -16.65 8.18 -3.87
C PRO A 65 -16.33 8.93 -5.16
N PHE A 66 -16.23 8.21 -6.26
CA PHE A 66 -15.96 8.78 -7.58
C PHE A 66 -17.03 9.83 -7.95
N GLY A 67 -16.61 10.96 -8.47
CA GLY A 67 -17.51 12.04 -8.92
C GLY A 67 -18.03 12.99 -7.84
N LYS A 68 -17.71 12.78 -6.56
CA LYS A 68 -18.01 13.76 -5.51
C LYS A 68 -16.86 14.76 -5.37
N ALA A 69 -17.17 16.04 -5.54
CA ALA A 69 -16.23 17.10 -5.25
C ALA A 69 -15.68 16.98 -3.82
N ARG A 70 -14.37 17.14 -3.67
CA ARG A 70 -13.71 17.18 -2.35
C ARG A 70 -14.19 18.40 -1.60
N THR A 71 -15.11 18.22 -0.68
CA THR A 71 -15.80 19.30 0.00
C THR A 71 -15.05 19.92 1.18
N ARG A 72 -13.86 19.44 1.54
CA ARG A 72 -13.08 20.06 2.64
C ARG A 72 -11.58 19.93 2.44
N HIS A 73 -10.91 21.06 2.25
CA HIS A 73 -9.52 21.25 2.62
C HIS A 73 -9.40 20.97 4.12
N GLY A 74 -8.48 20.10 4.54
CA GLY A 74 -8.24 19.83 5.96
C GLY A 74 -8.84 18.54 6.54
N SER A 75 -9.32 17.60 5.72
CA SER A 75 -9.85 16.29 6.15
C SER A 75 -8.85 15.38 6.89
N GLY A 76 -7.61 15.82 7.11
CA GLY A 76 -6.55 15.01 7.75
C GLY A 76 -6.00 13.90 6.85
N LEU A 77 -6.54 13.70 5.64
CA LEU A 77 -6.08 12.71 4.67
C LEU A 77 -4.64 12.96 4.22
N GLY A 78 -4.18 14.21 4.23
CA GLY A 78 -2.79 14.56 3.90
C GLY A 78 -1.78 13.90 4.83
N LYS A 79 -2.12 13.75 6.13
CA LYS A 79 -1.25 13.10 7.12
C LYS A 79 -1.07 11.60 6.88
N THR A 80 -2.09 10.93 6.30
CA THR A 80 -2.03 9.51 5.98
C THR A 80 -1.54 9.25 4.56
N ARG A 81 -1.83 10.15 3.62
CA ARG A 81 -1.36 10.08 2.23
C ARG A 81 0.17 10.19 2.12
N TYR A 82 0.78 11.00 2.97
CA TYR A 82 2.23 11.13 3.08
C TYR A 82 2.94 9.77 3.20
N VAL A 83 2.36 8.80 3.91
CA VAL A 83 2.96 7.45 4.07
C VAL A 83 3.06 6.73 2.72
N VAL A 84 2.01 6.82 1.91
CA VAL A 84 1.97 6.19 0.57
C VAL A 84 2.98 6.86 -0.36
N GLU A 85 2.95 8.20 -0.41
CA GLU A 85 3.87 8.98 -1.26
C GLU A 85 5.34 8.71 -0.89
N ARG A 86 5.64 8.60 0.40
CA ARG A 86 6.97 8.25 0.88
C ARG A 86 7.40 6.84 0.49
N SER A 87 6.50 5.86 0.59
CA SER A 87 6.79 4.48 0.20
C SER A 87 7.08 4.36 -1.29
N LEU A 88 6.31 5.04 -2.13
CA LEU A 88 6.55 5.11 -3.57
C LEU A 88 7.86 5.83 -3.90
N SER A 89 8.18 6.92 -3.19
CA SER A 89 9.46 7.62 -3.33
C SER A 89 10.64 6.72 -2.99
N TRP A 90 10.55 5.91 -1.94
CA TRP A 90 11.61 4.96 -1.63
C TRP A 90 11.81 3.91 -2.72
N MET A 91 10.72 3.41 -3.29
CA MET A 91 10.78 2.47 -4.41
C MET A 91 11.43 3.10 -5.66
N SER A 92 11.11 4.36 -5.96
CA SER A 92 11.65 5.08 -7.11
C SER A 92 13.17 5.35 -7.04
N ASN A 93 13.79 5.20 -5.87
CA ASN A 93 15.25 5.27 -5.73
C ASN A 93 15.98 4.06 -6.34
N PHE A 94 15.25 2.95 -6.52
CA PHE A 94 15.82 1.79 -7.22
C PHE A 94 15.73 2.01 -8.73
N ARG A 95 16.90 2.14 -9.39
CA ARG A 95 16.97 2.44 -10.82
C ARG A 95 16.15 1.49 -11.70
N ARG A 96 16.15 0.20 -11.40
CA ARG A 96 15.40 -0.82 -12.16
C ARG A 96 13.89 -0.73 -11.99
N LEU A 97 13.41 -0.14 -10.89
CA LEU A 97 11.98 0.09 -10.68
C LEU A 97 11.50 1.36 -11.34
N LYS A 98 12.39 2.35 -11.48
CA LYS A 98 12.07 3.61 -12.15
C LYS A 98 11.95 3.45 -13.67
N LEU A 99 12.79 2.60 -14.25
CA LEU A 99 12.80 2.29 -15.68
C LEU A 99 12.64 0.78 -15.81
N CYS A 100 11.52 0.33 -16.35
CA CYS A 100 11.28 -1.08 -16.58
C CYS A 100 12.13 -1.56 -17.75
N TYR A 101 13.20 -2.29 -17.46
CA TYR A 101 14.05 -2.96 -18.46
C TYR A 101 13.65 -4.41 -18.70
N GLU A 102 12.71 -4.91 -17.90
CA GLU A 102 12.37 -6.32 -17.88
C GLU A 102 11.34 -6.64 -18.97
N CYS A 103 11.65 -7.65 -19.79
CA CYS A 103 10.73 -8.16 -20.80
C CYS A 103 9.58 -8.98 -20.20
N PHE A 104 9.81 -9.56 -19.02
CA PHE A 104 8.81 -10.40 -18.34
C PHE A 104 8.32 -9.71 -17.07
N GLY A 105 6.99 -9.62 -16.93
CA GLY A 105 6.35 -9.00 -15.77
C GLY A 105 6.74 -9.65 -14.42
N GLU A 106 7.00 -10.96 -14.43
CA GLU A 106 7.44 -11.69 -13.23
C GLU A 106 8.78 -11.21 -12.71
N HIS A 107 9.73 -10.90 -13.59
CA HIS A 107 11.02 -10.34 -13.18
C HIS A 107 10.86 -8.95 -12.59
N PHE A 108 10.02 -8.13 -13.20
CA PHE A 108 9.72 -6.79 -12.69
C PHE A 108 9.04 -6.86 -11.31
N GLN A 109 8.11 -7.79 -11.13
CA GLN A 109 7.49 -8.07 -9.83
C GLN A 109 8.53 -8.49 -8.79
N ALA A 110 9.43 -9.41 -9.13
CA ALA A 110 10.47 -9.88 -8.21
C ALA A 110 11.41 -8.73 -7.76
N PHE A 111 11.76 -7.80 -8.64
CA PHE A 111 12.54 -6.62 -8.25
C PHE A 111 11.78 -5.68 -7.31
N HIS A 112 10.46 -5.55 -7.47
CA HIS A 112 9.63 -4.78 -6.54
C HIS A 112 9.59 -5.44 -5.15
N GLU A 113 9.45 -6.74 -5.09
CA GLU A 113 9.45 -7.50 -3.83
C GLU A 113 10.79 -7.42 -3.11
N LEU A 114 11.88 -7.54 -3.86
CA LEU A 114 13.24 -7.38 -3.33
C LEU A 114 13.46 -5.97 -2.77
N ALA A 115 13.10 -4.94 -3.53
CA ALA A 115 13.21 -3.55 -3.10
C ALA A 115 12.37 -3.28 -1.84
N ALA A 116 11.13 -3.76 -1.79
CA ALA A 116 10.27 -3.65 -0.63
C ALA A 116 10.90 -4.32 0.60
N SER A 117 11.50 -5.50 0.43
CA SER A 117 12.17 -6.24 1.50
C SER A 117 13.38 -5.48 2.03
N LEU A 118 14.20 -4.91 1.15
CA LEU A 118 15.35 -4.08 1.54
C LEU A 118 14.92 -2.81 2.29
N ILE A 119 13.88 -2.11 1.81
CA ILE A 119 13.32 -0.94 2.48
C ILE A 119 12.85 -1.30 3.88
N CYS A 120 12.14 -2.42 4.03
CA CYS A 120 11.66 -2.89 5.33
C CYS A 120 12.81 -3.25 6.27
N ALA A 121 13.82 -3.99 5.78
CA ALA A 121 14.99 -4.36 6.56
C ALA A 121 15.74 -3.13 7.09
N ASN A 122 16.05 -2.17 6.22
CA ASN A 122 16.71 -0.93 6.60
C ASN A 122 15.88 -0.13 7.63
N ARG A 123 14.55 -0.16 7.49
CA ARG A 123 13.69 0.56 8.43
C ARG A 123 13.63 -0.10 9.80
N ILE A 124 13.63 -1.43 9.86
CA ILE A 124 13.69 -2.18 11.12
C ILE A 124 15.02 -1.91 11.83
N GLU A 125 16.12 -1.92 11.09
CA GLU A 125 17.44 -1.62 11.64
C GLU A 125 17.51 -0.22 12.23
N GLN A 126 17.02 0.81 11.50
CA GLN A 126 16.96 2.18 12.01
C GLN A 126 16.13 2.27 13.31
N LEU A 127 14.95 1.64 13.36
CA LEU A 127 14.11 1.65 14.55
C LEU A 127 14.80 0.95 15.74
N SER A 128 15.56 -0.11 15.49
CA SER A 128 16.31 -0.81 16.55
C SER A 128 17.51 -0.02 17.07
N LEU A 129 18.08 0.88 16.25
CA LEU A 129 19.16 1.79 16.67
C LEU A 129 18.59 2.95 17.47
N ASP A 130 17.45 3.51 17.04
CA ASP A 130 16.76 4.60 17.74
C ASP A 130 16.31 4.16 19.15
N ASP A 131 15.91 2.88 19.33
CA ASP A 131 15.48 2.32 20.62
C ASP A 131 16.66 2.02 21.59
N LYS A 132 17.88 1.92 21.06
CA LYS A 132 19.12 1.72 21.82
C LYS A 132 19.84 3.01 22.19
N GLY A 133 19.34 4.14 21.74
CA GLY A 133 19.98 5.47 21.88
C GLY A 133 19.64 6.21 23.17
N PHE A 134 19.21 5.51 24.24
CA PHE A 134 19.05 6.05 25.60
C PHE A 134 19.88 5.29 26.61
#